data_21f597993dd0b184fb2da665fd2d0579
#
_entry.id   21f597993dd0b184fb2da665fd2d0579
#
_cell.length_a   1.000
_cell.length_b   1.000
_cell.length_c   1.000
_cell.angle_alpha   90.00
_cell.angle_beta   90.00
_cell.angle_gamma   90.00
#
_symmetry.space_group_name_H-M   'P 1'
#
loop_
_entity.id
_entity.type
_entity.pdbx_description
1 polymer ?
#
loop_
_entity_poly.entity_id
_entity_poly.type
_entity_poly.pdbx_seq_one_letter_code
_entity_poly.pdbx_strand_id
1 'polypeptide(L)'
;MSEPPEEGAGSLFFELAGDLRLSMLTKLTKKRYRLSQLAMELDATMQEAHRNMTRLIESGLVLKDSEGDLILTPYGITIVSLIPSYDFLFNQKEYFLEHSLGELPPKFIQRIGSLHNCEIVHGVMAILQRWKTLYAKSNRYIKEIMAQVPLDLIETVSNRVQVGGVKFSYIFASNVVIPKGRSQILEKIGWRNLIAKGLVERRMLDEVKVMTIFNEKQSCVLFPNLKGEPDLNIMFYSEDNEFHDWCEDFFFYQWEKASTFDEGKLRPEV
;
A
#
# COMPACT_ATOMS: atom_id res chain seq x y z
N MET A 1 25.81 -32.11 29.52
CA MET A 1 26.05 -30.93 28.68
C MET A 1 24.69 -30.54 28.14
N SER A 2 24.13 -29.45 28.64
CA SER A 2 22.88 -28.89 28.08
C SER A 2 23.17 -28.40 26.68
N GLU A 3 22.39 -28.83 25.70
CA GLU A 3 22.42 -28.24 24.34
C GLU A 3 22.30 -26.71 24.45
N PRO A 4 23.07 -25.94 23.68
CA PRO A 4 22.88 -24.50 23.63
C PRO A 4 21.43 -24.22 23.24
N PRO A 5 20.79 -23.19 23.78
CA PRO A 5 19.43 -22.84 23.39
C PRO A 5 19.41 -22.64 21.86
N GLU A 6 18.43 -23.28 21.17
CA GLU A 6 18.24 -23.07 19.75
C GLU A 6 18.15 -21.59 19.48
N GLU A 7 19.11 -21.06 18.71
CA GLU A 7 19.07 -19.66 18.25
C GLU A 7 17.86 -19.48 17.32
N GLY A 8 16.82 -18.90 17.86
CA GLY A 8 15.59 -18.60 17.14
C GLY A 8 15.56 -17.16 16.58
N ALA A 9 14.45 -16.79 16.00
CA ALA A 9 14.21 -15.42 15.47
C ALA A 9 14.46 -14.32 16.53
N GLY A 10 14.40 -14.64 17.83
CA GLY A 10 14.72 -13.70 18.91
C GLY A 10 16.12 -13.13 18.83
N SER A 11 17.12 -13.95 18.46
CA SER A 11 18.51 -13.47 18.28
C SER A 11 18.60 -12.47 17.15
N LEU A 12 17.91 -12.70 16.02
CA LEU A 12 17.85 -11.78 14.92
C LEU A 12 17.19 -10.45 15.32
N PHE A 13 16.02 -10.51 15.99
CA PHE A 13 15.35 -9.29 16.45
C PHE A 13 16.19 -8.49 17.44
N PHE A 14 16.97 -9.14 18.28
CA PHE A 14 17.90 -8.45 19.19
C PHE A 14 18.99 -7.71 18.44
N GLU A 15 19.46 -8.24 17.30
CA GLU A 15 20.42 -7.51 16.47
C GLU A 15 19.77 -6.35 15.72
N LEU A 16 18.54 -6.49 15.26
CA LEU A 16 17.79 -5.43 14.58
C LEU A 16 17.31 -4.31 15.52
N ALA A 17 17.11 -4.58 16.82
CA ALA A 17 16.62 -3.61 17.81
C ALA A 17 17.62 -2.49 18.19
N GLY A 18 18.86 -2.55 17.74
CA GLY A 18 19.83 -1.49 18.03
C GLY A 18 19.77 -0.36 17.01
N ASP A 19 19.47 0.87 17.41
CA ASP A 19 19.31 2.02 16.51
C ASP A 19 20.49 2.21 15.56
N LEU A 20 21.72 2.12 16.08
CA LEU A 20 22.93 2.27 15.26
C LEU A 20 23.08 1.10 14.27
N ARG A 21 22.76 -0.14 14.69
CA ARG A 21 22.81 -1.31 13.80
C ARG A 21 21.79 -1.22 12.68
N LEU A 22 20.55 -0.85 13.02
CA LEU A 22 19.49 -0.63 12.04
C LEU A 22 19.85 0.46 11.03
N SER A 23 20.42 1.57 11.52
CA SER A 23 20.93 2.66 10.69
C SER A 23 22.07 2.21 9.77
N MET A 24 23.01 1.40 10.26
CA MET A 24 24.09 0.82 9.47
C MET A 24 23.54 -0.07 8.34
N LEU A 25 22.62 -0.99 8.66
CA LEU A 25 21.97 -1.86 7.70
C LEU A 25 21.24 -1.05 6.62
N THR A 26 20.48 -0.03 7.00
CA THR A 26 19.77 0.86 6.08
C THR A 26 20.73 1.62 5.16
N LYS A 27 21.88 2.08 5.65
CA LYS A 27 22.90 2.70 4.80
C LYS A 27 23.49 1.71 3.79
N LEU A 28 23.74 0.48 4.22
CA LEU A 28 24.32 -0.57 3.38
C LEU A 28 23.36 -1.07 2.27
N THR A 29 22.05 -0.77 2.33
CA THR A 29 21.15 -1.01 1.19
C THR A 29 21.44 -0.10 -0.01
N LYS A 30 22.02 1.06 0.23
CA LYS A 30 22.22 2.10 -0.80
C LYS A 30 23.56 1.94 -1.52
N LYS A 31 24.62 1.61 -0.80
CA LYS A 31 25.98 1.41 -1.32
C LYS A 31 26.85 0.66 -0.32
N ARG A 32 28.04 0.24 -0.77
CA ARG A 32 29.10 -0.30 0.11
C ARG A 32 29.81 0.82 0.88
N TYR A 33 30.36 0.51 2.03
CA TYR A 33 31.02 1.48 2.89
C TYR A 33 32.29 0.94 3.56
N ARG A 34 33.30 1.78 3.73
CA ARG A 34 34.34 1.56 4.76
C ARG A 34 33.75 1.88 6.14
N LEU A 35 34.23 1.16 7.17
CA LEU A 35 33.73 1.38 8.54
C LEU A 35 33.86 2.84 9.01
N SER A 36 34.98 3.49 8.68
CA SER A 36 35.21 4.89 9.03
C SER A 36 34.23 5.87 8.37
N GLN A 37 33.88 5.60 7.12
CA GLN A 37 32.88 6.40 6.40
C GLN A 37 31.48 6.23 7.01
N LEU A 38 31.12 4.98 7.33
CA LEU A 38 29.85 4.68 7.95
C LEU A 38 29.71 5.29 9.35
N ALA A 39 30.78 5.21 10.16
CA ALA A 39 30.85 5.86 11.46
C ALA A 39 30.65 7.38 11.35
N MET A 40 31.33 8.03 10.41
CA MET A 40 31.23 9.48 10.18
C MET A 40 29.80 9.86 9.70
N GLU A 41 29.19 9.10 8.79
CA GLU A 41 27.84 9.39 8.29
C GLU A 41 26.73 9.19 9.36
N LEU A 42 27.00 8.37 10.37
CA LEU A 42 26.07 8.06 11.45
C LEU A 42 26.40 8.79 12.77
N ASP A 43 27.35 9.72 12.74
CA ASP A 43 27.83 10.45 13.92
C ASP A 43 28.18 9.52 15.10
N ALA A 44 28.79 8.37 14.78
CA ALA A 44 29.19 7.36 15.74
C ALA A 44 30.71 7.36 15.94
N THR A 45 31.14 7.03 17.14
CA THR A 45 32.57 6.81 17.38
C THR A 45 33.08 5.56 16.68
N MET A 46 34.36 5.52 16.31
CA MET A 46 34.95 4.31 15.69
C MET A 46 34.78 3.07 16.56
N GLN A 47 34.83 3.21 17.87
CA GLN A 47 34.67 2.10 18.81
C GLN A 47 33.21 1.53 18.76
N GLU A 48 32.21 2.40 18.78
CA GLU A 48 30.81 2.01 18.69
C GLU A 48 30.50 1.38 17.33
N ALA A 49 30.98 2.00 16.25
CA ALA A 49 30.82 1.49 14.91
C ALA A 49 31.45 0.10 14.75
N HIS A 50 32.67 -0.09 15.25
CA HIS A 50 33.34 -1.39 15.21
C HIS A 50 32.56 -2.46 15.99
N ARG A 51 32.18 -2.17 17.24
CA ARG A 51 31.43 -3.12 18.08
C ARG A 51 30.10 -3.54 17.44
N ASN A 52 29.33 -2.57 16.93
CA ASN A 52 28.04 -2.87 16.30
C ASN A 52 28.23 -3.60 14.97
N MET A 53 29.24 -3.24 14.17
CA MET A 53 29.52 -3.92 12.90
C MET A 53 29.99 -5.37 13.12
N THR A 54 30.81 -5.63 14.13
CA THR A 54 31.23 -6.99 14.50
C THR A 54 30.00 -7.88 14.76
N ARG A 55 29.03 -7.39 15.52
CA ARG A 55 27.78 -8.12 15.79
C ARG A 55 26.97 -8.38 14.52
N LEU A 56 26.87 -7.40 13.60
CA LEU A 56 26.17 -7.60 12.32
C LEU A 56 26.88 -8.61 11.42
N ILE A 57 28.20 -8.69 11.49
CA ILE A 57 29.00 -9.71 10.77
C ILE A 57 28.80 -11.09 11.40
N GLU A 58 28.90 -11.19 12.74
CA GLU A 58 28.68 -12.44 13.49
C GLU A 58 27.28 -12.99 13.29
N SER A 59 26.24 -12.12 13.17
CA SER A 59 24.87 -12.52 12.85
C SER A 59 24.64 -12.86 11.37
N GLY A 60 25.66 -12.76 10.53
CA GLY A 60 25.59 -13.08 9.09
C GLY A 60 24.84 -12.06 8.24
N LEU A 61 24.48 -10.90 8.78
CA LEU A 61 23.77 -9.85 8.04
C LEU A 61 24.68 -9.04 7.11
N VAL A 62 25.94 -8.85 7.52
CA VAL A 62 26.96 -8.08 6.81
C VAL A 62 28.20 -8.93 6.60
N LEU A 63 28.92 -8.69 5.55
CA LEU A 63 30.27 -9.23 5.32
C LEU A 63 31.20 -8.11 4.89
N LYS A 64 32.51 -8.37 5.03
CA LYS A 64 33.59 -7.53 4.52
C LYS A 64 34.09 -8.15 3.23
N ASP A 65 34.05 -7.42 2.14
CA ASP A 65 34.53 -7.92 0.84
C ASP A 65 36.08 -7.93 0.74
N SER A 66 36.62 -8.39 -0.38
CA SER A 66 38.05 -8.49 -0.62
C SER A 66 38.79 -7.13 -0.62
N GLU A 67 38.07 -6.04 -0.87
CA GLU A 67 38.61 -4.68 -0.83
C GLU A 67 38.52 -4.06 0.55
N GLY A 68 37.85 -4.77 1.49
CA GLY A 68 37.63 -4.37 2.86
C GLY A 68 36.43 -3.47 3.05
N ASP A 69 35.54 -3.41 2.07
CA ASP A 69 34.24 -2.72 2.16
C ASP A 69 33.18 -3.59 2.83
N LEU A 70 32.31 -2.95 3.57
CA LEU A 70 31.16 -3.58 4.22
C LEU A 70 29.99 -3.63 3.23
N ILE A 71 29.40 -4.82 3.07
CA ILE A 71 28.23 -5.06 2.21
C ILE A 71 27.25 -5.99 2.92
N LEU A 72 25.98 -5.89 2.57
CA LEU A 72 24.98 -6.84 3.05
C LEU A 72 25.23 -8.23 2.40
N THR A 73 25.06 -9.27 3.19
CA THR A 73 24.96 -10.63 2.64
C THR A 73 23.63 -10.82 1.92
N PRO A 74 23.45 -11.86 1.08
CA PRO A 74 22.11 -12.20 0.54
C PRO A 74 21.06 -12.40 1.64
N TYR A 75 21.45 -13.00 2.78
CA TYR A 75 20.59 -13.09 3.97
C TYR A 75 20.26 -11.72 4.53
N GLY A 76 21.28 -10.84 4.71
CA GLY A 76 21.08 -9.47 5.19
C GLY A 76 20.16 -8.65 4.28
N ILE A 77 20.30 -8.75 2.96
CA ILE A 77 19.39 -8.10 1.99
C ILE A 77 17.94 -8.55 2.22
N THR A 78 17.74 -9.87 2.35
CA THR A 78 16.39 -10.43 2.59
C THR A 78 15.78 -9.92 3.90
N ILE A 79 16.54 -9.93 5.00
CA ILE A 79 16.07 -9.45 6.31
C ILE A 79 15.76 -7.95 6.26
N VAL A 80 16.66 -7.15 5.70
CA VAL A 80 16.47 -5.69 5.63
C VAL A 80 15.29 -5.30 4.75
N SER A 81 14.95 -6.09 3.73
CA SER A 81 13.77 -5.84 2.88
C SER A 81 12.43 -5.93 3.63
N LEU A 82 12.39 -6.54 4.81
CA LEU A 82 11.20 -6.63 5.65
C LEU A 82 11.03 -5.43 6.60
N ILE A 83 12.11 -4.68 6.85
CA ILE A 83 12.12 -3.55 7.79
C ILE A 83 11.08 -2.46 7.44
N PRO A 84 10.91 -2.05 6.17
CA PRO A 84 9.91 -1.04 5.82
C PRO A 84 8.49 -1.37 6.27
N SER A 85 8.13 -2.67 6.36
CA SER A 85 6.81 -3.08 6.86
C SER A 85 6.66 -2.83 8.36
N TYR A 86 7.71 -3.07 9.15
CA TYR A 86 7.71 -2.74 10.59
C TYR A 86 7.70 -1.24 10.81
N ASP A 87 8.50 -0.48 10.04
CA ASP A 87 8.55 0.98 10.12
C ASP A 87 7.20 1.62 9.79
N PHE A 88 6.54 1.16 8.73
CA PHE A 88 5.21 1.62 8.37
C PHE A 88 4.21 1.39 9.50
N LEU A 89 4.14 0.16 10.03
CA LEU A 89 3.21 -0.19 11.12
C LEU A 89 3.53 0.56 12.42
N PHE A 90 4.80 0.77 12.73
CA PHE A 90 5.22 1.56 13.88
C PHE A 90 4.79 3.03 13.75
N ASN A 91 5.05 3.64 12.60
CA ASN A 91 4.70 5.04 12.33
C ASN A 91 3.18 5.26 12.24
N GLN A 92 2.42 4.22 11.86
CA GLN A 92 0.96 4.27 11.77
C GLN A 92 0.28 3.56 12.95
N LYS A 93 0.97 3.39 14.06
CA LYS A 93 0.45 2.67 15.25
C LYS A 93 -0.89 3.22 15.71
N GLU A 94 -1.01 4.54 15.90
CA GLU A 94 -2.24 5.16 16.38
C GLU A 94 -3.42 4.92 15.43
N TYR A 95 -3.16 4.96 14.11
CA TYR A 95 -4.17 4.61 13.12
C TYR A 95 -4.64 3.16 13.26
N PHE A 96 -3.72 2.21 13.39
CA PHE A 96 -4.05 0.78 13.48
C PHE A 96 -4.55 0.34 14.88
N LEU A 97 -4.56 1.22 15.89
CA LEU A 97 -5.32 1.00 17.12
C LEU A 97 -6.83 1.15 16.91
N GLU A 98 -7.27 1.89 15.88
CA GLU A 98 -8.67 2.15 15.56
C GLU A 98 -9.13 1.52 14.23
N HIS A 99 -8.19 0.99 13.44
CA HIS A 99 -8.41 0.38 12.13
C HIS A 99 -7.81 -1.02 12.05
N SER A 100 -8.35 -1.82 11.14
CA SER A 100 -7.84 -3.16 10.85
C SER A 100 -7.32 -3.26 9.42
N LEU A 101 -6.55 -4.29 9.13
CA LEU A 101 -6.08 -4.57 7.77
C LEU A 101 -7.15 -5.23 6.87
N GLY A 102 -8.41 -5.35 7.34
CA GLY A 102 -9.56 -5.78 6.53
C GLY A 102 -9.42 -7.16 5.89
N GLU A 103 -8.80 -8.12 6.59
CA GLU A 103 -8.57 -9.49 6.09
C GLU A 103 -7.66 -9.54 4.86
N LEU A 104 -6.67 -8.64 4.77
CA LEU A 104 -5.66 -8.71 3.72
C LEU A 104 -4.97 -10.08 3.73
N PRO A 105 -4.76 -10.70 2.56
CA PRO A 105 -3.92 -11.89 2.47
C PRO A 105 -2.50 -11.63 2.98
N PRO A 106 -1.83 -12.64 3.58
CA PRO A 106 -0.50 -12.49 4.16
C PRO A 106 0.53 -11.82 3.21
N LYS A 107 0.47 -12.10 1.91
CA LYS A 107 1.37 -11.51 0.91
C LYS A 107 1.28 -9.98 0.83
N PHE A 108 0.13 -9.38 1.12
CA PHE A 108 -0.04 -7.92 1.15
C PHE A 108 0.38 -7.33 2.50
N ILE A 109 0.16 -8.09 3.61
CA ILE A 109 0.62 -7.69 4.94
C ILE A 109 2.16 -7.67 4.98
N GLN A 110 2.81 -8.68 4.41
CA GLN A 110 4.28 -8.74 4.34
C GLN A 110 4.89 -7.58 3.55
N ARG A 111 4.15 -7.06 2.57
CA ARG A 111 4.55 -5.92 1.73
C ARG A 111 3.90 -4.60 2.14
N ILE A 112 3.32 -4.51 3.34
CA ILE A 112 2.64 -3.28 3.80
C ILE A 112 3.60 -2.07 3.83
N GLY A 113 4.89 -2.33 3.97
CA GLY A 113 5.95 -1.33 3.88
C GLY A 113 6.00 -0.58 2.55
N SER A 114 5.49 -1.15 1.46
CA SER A 114 5.35 -0.42 0.18
C SER A 114 4.47 0.83 0.31
N LEU A 115 3.65 0.91 1.37
CA LEU A 115 2.79 2.07 1.65
C LEU A 115 3.47 3.17 2.47
N HIS A 116 4.76 3.03 2.81
CA HIS A 116 5.46 3.94 3.73
C HIS A 116 5.60 5.37 3.20
N ASN A 117 5.75 5.53 1.89
CA ASN A 117 5.98 6.84 1.26
C ASN A 117 4.65 7.47 0.85
N CYS A 118 3.86 7.90 1.82
CA CYS A 118 2.51 8.40 1.63
C CYS A 118 2.20 9.68 2.41
N GLU A 119 1.24 10.43 1.91
CA GLU A 119 0.52 11.50 2.61
C GLU A 119 -0.72 10.91 3.28
N ILE A 120 -1.01 11.27 4.52
CA ILE A 120 -2.26 10.90 5.18
C ILE A 120 -3.25 12.06 5.01
N VAL A 121 -4.35 11.78 4.33
CA VAL A 121 -5.41 12.76 4.06
C VAL A 121 -6.55 12.53 5.05
N HIS A 122 -6.91 13.57 5.81
CA HIS A 122 -7.96 13.52 6.81
C HIS A 122 -9.22 14.25 6.37
N GLY A 123 -10.38 13.62 6.64
CA GLY A 123 -11.71 14.20 6.45
C GLY A 123 -12.30 13.90 5.07
N VAL A 124 -13.58 13.50 5.08
CA VAL A 124 -14.35 13.04 3.91
C VAL A 124 -14.28 14.03 2.75
N MET A 125 -14.43 15.34 3.00
CA MET A 125 -14.41 16.36 1.95
C MET A 125 -13.04 16.47 1.26
N ALA A 126 -11.94 16.38 2.03
CA ALA A 126 -10.60 16.41 1.48
C ALA A 126 -10.32 15.16 0.65
N ILE A 127 -10.77 14.00 1.10
CA ILE A 127 -10.65 12.72 0.38
C ILE A 127 -11.42 12.76 -0.93
N LEU A 128 -12.68 13.18 -0.92
CA LEU A 128 -13.48 13.31 -2.14
C LEU A 128 -12.86 14.30 -3.15
N GLN A 129 -12.31 15.42 -2.66
CA GLN A 129 -11.60 16.38 -3.51
C GLN A 129 -10.32 15.77 -4.11
N ARG A 130 -9.59 14.95 -3.34
CA ARG A 130 -8.40 14.24 -3.82
C ARG A 130 -8.79 13.21 -4.90
N TRP A 131 -9.85 12.43 -4.70
CA TRP A 131 -10.36 11.50 -5.71
C TRP A 131 -10.80 12.22 -6.99
N LYS A 132 -11.53 13.32 -6.86
CA LYS A 132 -11.91 14.15 -8.01
C LYS A 132 -10.69 14.60 -8.82
N THR A 133 -9.63 15.01 -8.13
CA THR A 133 -8.38 15.42 -8.76
C THR A 133 -7.68 14.23 -9.45
N LEU A 134 -7.64 13.06 -8.80
CA LEU A 134 -7.08 11.85 -9.37
C LEU A 134 -7.82 11.47 -10.66
N TYR A 135 -9.14 11.45 -10.65
CA TYR A 135 -9.93 11.17 -11.84
C TYR A 135 -9.67 12.19 -12.95
N ALA A 136 -9.72 13.48 -12.63
CA ALA A 136 -9.51 14.55 -13.61
C ALA A 136 -8.12 14.52 -14.27
N LYS A 137 -7.09 14.06 -13.56
CA LYS A 137 -5.70 13.95 -14.05
C LYS A 137 -5.39 12.63 -14.74
N SER A 138 -6.27 11.64 -14.72
CA SER A 138 -6.06 10.33 -15.36
C SER A 138 -5.99 10.47 -16.88
N ASN A 139 -5.02 9.81 -17.52
CA ASN A 139 -4.83 9.86 -18.97
C ASN A 139 -4.90 8.48 -19.63
N ARG A 140 -4.69 7.42 -18.90
CA ARG A 140 -4.66 6.05 -19.44
C ARG A 140 -5.75 5.17 -18.83
N TYR A 141 -5.82 5.12 -17.52
CA TYR A 141 -6.77 4.29 -16.79
C TYR A 141 -7.11 4.86 -15.41
N ILE A 142 -8.25 4.40 -14.90
CA ILE A 142 -8.66 4.50 -13.50
C ILE A 142 -9.07 3.11 -13.07
N LYS A 143 -8.56 2.65 -11.94
CA LYS A 143 -8.98 1.39 -11.31
C LYS A 143 -9.39 1.66 -9.86
N GLU A 144 -10.48 1.03 -9.43
CA GLU A 144 -10.97 1.23 -8.06
C GLU A 144 -11.68 0.01 -7.48
N ILE A 145 -11.54 -0.14 -6.16
CA ILE A 145 -12.31 -1.06 -5.33
C ILE A 145 -13.04 -0.21 -4.31
N MET A 146 -14.38 -0.20 -4.36
CA MET A 146 -15.21 0.73 -3.61
C MET A 146 -16.33 0.04 -2.84
N ALA A 147 -16.51 0.49 -1.60
CA ALA A 147 -17.66 0.13 -0.76
C ALA A 147 -18.76 1.20 -0.75
N GLN A 148 -18.54 2.34 -1.41
CA GLN A 148 -19.49 3.46 -1.50
C GLN A 148 -19.45 4.06 -2.90
N VAL A 149 -20.54 4.75 -3.27
CA VAL A 149 -20.69 5.36 -4.60
C VAL A 149 -20.91 6.87 -4.45
N PRO A 150 -19.86 7.68 -4.52
CA PRO A 150 -20.00 9.14 -4.48
C PRO A 150 -20.55 9.66 -5.82
N LEU A 151 -21.82 10.10 -5.82
CA LEU A 151 -22.52 10.57 -7.03
C LEU A 151 -21.79 11.72 -7.75
N ASP A 152 -21.25 12.65 -6.97
CA ASP A 152 -20.57 13.85 -7.48
C ASP A 152 -19.31 13.54 -8.31
N LEU A 153 -18.78 12.32 -8.20
CA LEU A 153 -17.60 11.89 -8.92
C LEU A 153 -17.93 11.17 -10.23
N ILE A 154 -19.17 10.70 -10.42
CA ILE A 154 -19.58 9.95 -11.62
C ILE A 154 -19.39 10.80 -12.90
N GLU A 155 -19.78 12.07 -12.87
CA GLU A 155 -19.60 12.95 -14.04
C GLU A 155 -18.13 13.18 -14.36
N THR A 156 -17.28 13.32 -13.34
CA THR A 156 -15.83 13.51 -13.54
C THR A 156 -15.20 12.30 -14.23
N VAL A 157 -15.50 11.09 -13.74
CA VAL A 157 -15.04 9.84 -14.35
C VAL A 157 -15.57 9.71 -15.77
N SER A 158 -16.88 9.92 -15.96
CA SER A 158 -17.52 9.81 -17.26
C SER A 158 -16.88 10.71 -18.31
N ASN A 159 -16.60 11.96 -17.96
CA ASN A 159 -15.93 12.91 -18.86
C ASN A 159 -14.54 12.41 -19.29
N ARG A 160 -13.77 11.83 -18.36
CA ARG A 160 -12.44 11.27 -18.70
C ARG A 160 -12.54 10.05 -19.60
N VAL A 161 -13.52 9.17 -19.37
CA VAL A 161 -13.77 7.99 -20.20
C VAL A 161 -14.24 8.39 -21.60
N GLN A 162 -15.19 9.32 -21.70
CA GLN A 162 -15.79 9.72 -22.99
C GLN A 162 -14.86 10.56 -23.85
N VAL A 163 -14.24 11.57 -23.25
CA VAL A 163 -13.44 12.56 -24.00
C VAL A 163 -11.96 12.14 -24.04
N GLY A 164 -11.44 11.60 -22.95
CA GLY A 164 -10.03 11.21 -22.82
C GLY A 164 -9.71 9.79 -23.28
N GLY A 165 -10.72 8.95 -23.54
CA GLY A 165 -10.50 7.54 -23.85
C GLY A 165 -9.90 6.73 -22.69
N VAL A 166 -10.02 7.24 -21.46
CA VAL A 166 -9.49 6.61 -20.25
C VAL A 166 -10.27 5.34 -19.97
N LYS A 167 -9.57 4.21 -19.75
CA LYS A 167 -10.20 2.95 -19.33
C LYS A 167 -10.57 3.02 -17.85
N PHE A 168 -11.80 2.64 -17.52
CA PHE A 168 -12.27 2.62 -16.15
C PHE A 168 -12.67 1.20 -15.74
N SER A 169 -11.97 0.65 -14.74
CA SER A 169 -12.26 -0.68 -14.20
C SER A 169 -12.57 -0.57 -12.72
N TYR A 170 -13.72 -1.10 -12.29
CA TYR A 170 -14.10 -1.01 -10.88
C TYR A 170 -14.69 -2.29 -10.31
N ILE A 171 -14.52 -2.46 -9.01
CA ILE A 171 -15.12 -3.50 -8.20
C ILE A 171 -16.01 -2.84 -7.14
N PHE A 172 -17.29 -3.22 -7.09
CA PHE A 172 -18.20 -2.83 -6.03
C PHE A 172 -18.52 -3.97 -5.08
N ALA A 173 -18.84 -3.65 -3.84
CA ALA A 173 -19.46 -4.59 -2.93
C ALA A 173 -20.94 -4.83 -3.35
N SER A 174 -21.41 -6.07 -3.26
CA SER A 174 -22.80 -6.39 -3.59
C SER A 174 -23.82 -5.78 -2.60
N ASN A 175 -23.35 -5.48 -1.38
CA ASN A 175 -24.15 -4.85 -0.33
C ASN A 175 -24.09 -3.31 -0.33
N VAL A 176 -23.44 -2.70 -1.33
CA VAL A 176 -23.33 -1.24 -1.41
C VAL A 176 -24.70 -0.59 -1.56
N VAL A 177 -24.91 0.46 -0.77
CA VAL A 177 -26.14 1.27 -0.88
C VAL A 177 -25.96 2.25 -2.04
N ILE A 178 -26.91 2.17 -2.99
CA ILE A 178 -26.90 3.02 -4.17
C ILE A 178 -27.70 4.28 -3.89
N PRO A 179 -27.07 5.46 -3.94
CA PRO A 179 -27.76 6.72 -3.74
C PRO A 179 -28.88 6.97 -4.77
N LYS A 180 -29.97 7.61 -4.31
CA LYS A 180 -31.04 8.05 -5.21
C LYS A 180 -30.48 8.94 -6.32
N GLY A 181 -30.97 8.74 -7.55
CA GLY A 181 -30.49 9.51 -8.71
C GLY A 181 -29.34 8.90 -9.50
N ARG A 182 -28.63 7.88 -8.97
CA ARG A 182 -27.53 7.26 -9.72
C ARG A 182 -27.96 6.71 -11.09
N SER A 183 -29.09 6.04 -11.17
CA SER A 183 -29.57 5.44 -12.42
C SER A 183 -29.85 6.51 -13.48
N GLN A 184 -30.45 7.63 -13.10
CA GLN A 184 -30.70 8.77 -14.01
C GLN A 184 -29.39 9.40 -14.51
N ILE A 185 -28.39 9.55 -13.62
CA ILE A 185 -27.07 10.06 -14.01
C ILE A 185 -26.40 9.10 -15.00
N LEU A 186 -26.40 7.79 -14.71
CA LEU A 186 -25.79 6.79 -15.58
C LEU A 186 -26.48 6.71 -16.95
N GLU A 187 -27.79 6.84 -17.01
CA GLU A 187 -28.56 6.91 -18.28
C GLU A 187 -28.20 8.15 -19.08
N LYS A 188 -28.21 9.35 -18.43
CA LYS A 188 -27.86 10.64 -19.05
C LYS A 188 -26.48 10.62 -19.68
N ILE A 189 -25.49 10.01 -19.04
CA ILE A 189 -24.11 9.92 -19.54
C ILE A 189 -23.88 8.74 -20.50
N GLY A 190 -24.89 7.93 -20.79
CA GLY A 190 -24.77 6.79 -21.70
C GLY A 190 -23.83 5.68 -21.20
N TRP A 191 -23.83 5.40 -19.88
CA TRP A 191 -22.92 4.46 -19.24
C TRP A 191 -22.91 3.07 -19.87
N ARG A 192 -24.10 2.54 -20.28
CA ARG A 192 -24.22 1.26 -20.96
C ARG A 192 -23.44 1.19 -22.27
N ASN A 193 -23.39 2.32 -22.99
CA ASN A 193 -22.65 2.40 -24.24
C ASN A 193 -21.13 2.38 -23.99
N LEU A 194 -20.66 2.99 -22.89
CA LEU A 194 -19.23 2.94 -22.49
C LEU A 194 -18.83 1.51 -22.13
N ILE A 195 -19.69 0.76 -21.43
CA ILE A 195 -19.47 -0.66 -21.13
C ILE A 195 -19.43 -1.48 -22.45
N ALA A 196 -20.37 -1.28 -23.34
CA ALA A 196 -20.43 -2.01 -24.62
C ALA A 196 -19.19 -1.73 -25.50
N LYS A 197 -18.58 -0.56 -25.40
CA LYS A 197 -17.33 -0.20 -26.07
C LYS A 197 -16.07 -0.72 -25.38
N GLY A 198 -16.19 -1.40 -24.24
CA GLY A 198 -15.03 -1.88 -23.46
C GLY A 198 -14.20 -0.79 -22.80
N LEU A 199 -14.75 0.43 -22.66
CA LEU A 199 -14.12 1.53 -21.95
C LEU A 199 -14.37 1.47 -20.46
N VAL A 200 -15.45 0.79 -20.04
CA VAL A 200 -15.80 0.55 -18.65
C VAL A 200 -15.92 -0.93 -18.42
N GLU A 201 -15.16 -1.44 -17.47
CA GLU A 201 -15.24 -2.82 -16.99
C GLU A 201 -15.64 -2.82 -15.52
N ARG A 202 -16.46 -3.80 -15.12
CA ARG A 202 -16.99 -3.84 -13.77
C ARG A 202 -17.14 -5.24 -13.25
N ARG A 203 -16.81 -5.41 -11.98
CA ARG A 203 -16.99 -6.66 -11.24
C ARG A 203 -17.60 -6.42 -9.87
N MET A 204 -17.94 -7.47 -9.16
CA MET A 204 -18.60 -7.40 -7.87
C MET A 204 -17.99 -8.41 -6.91
N LEU A 205 -17.76 -7.98 -5.67
CA LEU A 205 -17.44 -8.83 -4.52
C LEU A 205 -18.62 -8.83 -3.55
N ASP A 206 -18.72 -9.85 -2.73
CA ASP A 206 -19.77 -9.89 -1.70
C ASP A 206 -19.57 -8.78 -0.66
N GLU A 207 -18.32 -8.49 -0.33
CA GLU A 207 -17.92 -7.44 0.61
C GLU A 207 -16.62 -6.77 0.15
N VAL A 208 -16.49 -5.47 0.41
CA VAL A 208 -15.25 -4.69 0.24
C VAL A 208 -14.89 -4.06 1.58
N LYS A 209 -13.76 -4.45 2.16
CA LYS A 209 -13.22 -3.90 3.40
C LYS A 209 -12.12 -2.88 3.15
N VAL A 210 -11.16 -3.21 2.31
CA VAL A 210 -10.07 -2.30 1.91
C VAL A 210 -10.42 -1.68 0.57
N MET A 211 -10.47 -0.36 0.53
CA MET A 211 -10.72 0.38 -0.70
C MET A 211 -9.41 0.88 -1.30
N THR A 212 -9.33 0.88 -2.63
CA THR A 212 -8.22 1.49 -3.36
C THR A 212 -8.72 2.18 -4.61
N ILE A 213 -8.11 3.31 -4.93
CA ILE A 213 -8.35 4.05 -6.17
C ILE A 213 -7.00 4.49 -6.71
N PHE A 214 -6.72 4.22 -7.96
CA PHE A 214 -5.48 4.64 -8.59
C PHE A 214 -5.58 4.86 -10.10
N ASN A 215 -4.68 5.66 -10.60
CA ASN A 215 -4.41 5.86 -12.02
C ASN A 215 -2.93 5.60 -12.29
N GLU A 216 -2.43 5.94 -13.45
CA GLU A 216 -1.03 5.74 -13.85
C GLU A 216 0.02 6.52 -13.03
N LYS A 217 -0.38 7.37 -12.08
CA LYS A 217 0.53 8.22 -11.29
C LYS A 217 0.18 8.31 -9.82
N GLN A 218 -1.08 8.17 -9.48
CA GLN A 218 -1.61 8.48 -8.15
C GLN A 218 -2.34 7.27 -7.60
N SER A 219 -2.16 6.98 -6.33
CA SER A 219 -2.76 5.83 -5.67
C SER A 219 -3.26 6.18 -4.28
N CYS A 220 -4.36 5.56 -3.88
CA CYS A 220 -4.99 5.74 -2.58
C CYS A 220 -5.37 4.39 -1.99
N VAL A 221 -5.22 4.27 -0.67
CA VAL A 221 -5.71 3.13 0.11
C VAL A 221 -6.46 3.61 1.33
N LEU A 222 -7.57 2.96 1.66
CA LEU A 222 -8.35 3.19 2.87
C LEU A 222 -8.61 1.83 3.52
N PHE A 223 -8.31 1.73 4.81
CA PHE A 223 -8.56 0.54 5.59
C PHE A 223 -9.86 0.68 6.40
N PRO A 224 -10.52 -0.43 6.74
CA PRO A 224 -11.75 -0.40 7.52
C PRO A 224 -11.47 -0.11 9.00
N ASN A 225 -12.48 0.40 9.69
CA ASN A 225 -12.46 0.51 11.15
C ASN A 225 -12.40 -0.89 11.82
N LEU A 226 -12.31 -0.93 13.16
CA LEU A 226 -12.26 -2.22 13.90
C LEU A 226 -13.52 -3.08 13.76
N LYS A 227 -14.64 -2.50 13.33
CA LYS A 227 -15.88 -3.26 13.05
C LYS A 227 -15.87 -3.87 11.63
N GLY A 228 -14.84 -3.60 10.83
CA GLY A 228 -14.76 -4.03 9.45
C GLY A 228 -15.54 -3.14 8.47
N GLU A 229 -16.05 -1.98 8.92
CA GLU A 229 -16.79 -1.06 8.08
C GLU A 229 -15.84 -0.12 7.36
N PRO A 230 -16.10 0.21 6.08
CA PRO A 230 -15.28 1.17 5.33
C PRO A 230 -15.26 2.54 6.02
N ASP A 231 -14.06 3.09 6.21
CA ASP A 231 -13.88 4.44 6.76
C ASP A 231 -13.40 5.40 5.68
N LEU A 232 -14.14 6.49 5.48
CA LEU A 232 -13.80 7.57 4.55
C LEU A 232 -13.19 8.80 5.25
N ASN A 233 -12.79 8.70 6.51
CA ASN A 233 -12.21 9.82 7.24
C ASN A 233 -10.69 9.92 7.10
N ILE A 234 -10.03 8.80 6.83
CA ILE A 234 -8.56 8.74 6.73
C ILE A 234 -8.16 7.92 5.49
N MET A 235 -7.31 8.49 4.66
CA MET A 235 -6.83 7.90 3.43
C MET A 235 -5.32 8.04 3.32
N PHE A 236 -4.65 6.96 2.96
CA PHE A 236 -3.25 6.97 2.52
C PHE A 236 -3.21 7.29 1.03
N TYR A 237 -2.43 8.29 0.65
CA TYR A 237 -2.27 8.74 -0.74
C TYR A 237 -0.80 8.83 -1.12
N SER A 238 -0.45 8.42 -2.33
CA SER A 238 0.92 8.51 -2.82
C SER A 238 1.01 8.63 -4.34
N GLU A 239 2.15 9.16 -4.80
CA GLU A 239 2.62 9.11 -6.19
C GLU A 239 3.87 8.22 -6.32
N ASP A 240 4.18 7.44 -5.27
CA ASP A 240 5.30 6.52 -5.24
C ASP A 240 5.01 5.23 -6.01
N ASN A 241 6.02 4.71 -6.70
CA ASN A 241 5.87 3.51 -7.53
C ASN A 241 5.61 2.24 -6.70
N GLU A 242 6.26 2.06 -5.55
CA GLU A 242 6.05 0.87 -4.71
C GLU A 242 4.65 0.86 -4.11
N PHE A 243 4.15 2.03 -3.73
CA PHE A 243 2.78 2.21 -3.29
C PHE A 243 1.79 1.87 -4.41
N HIS A 244 2.06 2.37 -5.61
CA HIS A 244 1.23 2.10 -6.79
C HIS A 244 1.20 0.60 -7.11
N ASP A 245 2.35 -0.07 -7.14
CA ASP A 245 2.47 -1.49 -7.42
C ASP A 245 1.70 -2.33 -6.40
N TRP A 246 1.74 -1.95 -5.12
CA TRP A 246 0.93 -2.61 -4.09
C TRP A 246 -0.58 -2.48 -4.36
N CYS A 247 -1.04 -1.28 -4.73
CA CYS A 247 -2.45 -1.03 -5.08
C CYS A 247 -2.88 -1.82 -6.33
N GLU A 248 -2.02 -1.84 -7.35
CA GLU A 248 -2.29 -2.56 -8.59
C GLU A 248 -2.35 -4.07 -8.37
N ASP A 249 -1.39 -4.65 -7.65
CA ASP A 249 -1.39 -6.07 -7.26
C ASP A 249 -2.64 -6.43 -6.46
N PHE A 250 -3.04 -5.58 -5.50
CA PHE A 250 -4.23 -5.79 -4.70
C PHE A 250 -5.50 -5.72 -5.54
N PHE A 251 -5.59 -4.75 -6.45
CA PHE A 251 -6.72 -4.64 -7.38
C PHE A 251 -6.85 -5.90 -8.22
N PHE A 252 -5.80 -6.36 -8.88
CA PHE A 252 -5.86 -7.54 -9.73
C PHE A 252 -6.17 -8.82 -8.94
N TYR A 253 -5.61 -8.95 -7.75
CA TYR A 253 -5.95 -10.06 -6.87
C TYR A 253 -7.44 -10.10 -6.53
N GLN A 254 -8.05 -8.97 -6.27
CA GLN A 254 -9.49 -8.88 -6.02
C GLN A 254 -10.30 -9.03 -7.31
N TRP A 255 -9.77 -8.52 -8.43
CA TRP A 255 -10.40 -8.64 -9.74
C TRP A 255 -10.58 -10.10 -10.16
N GLU A 256 -9.60 -10.95 -9.94
CA GLU A 256 -9.67 -12.38 -10.24
C GLU A 256 -10.72 -13.11 -9.40
N LYS A 257 -10.94 -12.67 -8.17
CA LYS A 257 -11.94 -13.23 -7.26
C LYS A 257 -13.35 -12.71 -7.50
N ALA A 258 -13.46 -11.52 -8.05
CA ALA A 258 -14.73 -10.84 -8.21
C ALA A 258 -15.60 -11.50 -9.31
N SER A 259 -16.87 -11.63 -9.01
CA SER A 259 -17.89 -12.15 -9.93
C SER A 259 -18.30 -11.11 -10.97
N THR A 260 -19.03 -11.57 -12.00
CA THR A 260 -19.69 -10.68 -12.95
C THR A 260 -20.60 -9.69 -12.21
N PHE A 261 -20.59 -8.45 -12.67
CA PHE A 261 -21.39 -7.38 -12.06
C PHE A 261 -22.90 -7.65 -12.28
N ASP A 262 -23.65 -7.66 -11.19
CA ASP A 262 -25.11 -7.87 -11.19
C ASP A 262 -25.80 -6.64 -10.55
N GLU A 263 -26.47 -5.85 -11.37
CA GLU A 263 -27.21 -4.66 -10.90
C GLU A 263 -28.37 -5.02 -9.95
N GLY A 264 -28.91 -6.22 -10.04
CA GLY A 264 -30.01 -6.69 -9.19
C GLY A 264 -29.60 -6.95 -7.74
N LYS A 265 -28.30 -7.08 -7.46
CA LYS A 265 -27.77 -7.24 -6.10
C LYS A 265 -27.57 -5.90 -5.37
N LEU A 266 -27.53 -4.79 -6.10
CA LEU A 266 -27.32 -3.46 -5.51
C LEU A 266 -28.54 -3.05 -4.68
N ARG A 267 -28.30 -2.49 -3.50
CA ARG A 267 -29.37 -2.05 -2.60
C ARG A 267 -29.70 -0.57 -2.84
N PRO A 268 -30.91 -0.23 -3.32
CA PRO A 268 -31.28 1.17 -3.44
C PRO A 268 -31.39 1.82 -2.05
N GLU A 269 -31.02 3.09 -1.95
CA GLU A 269 -31.27 3.91 -0.78
C GLU A 269 -32.79 4.03 -0.58
N VAL A 270 -33.26 3.72 0.62
CA VAL A 270 -34.70 3.72 0.99
C VAL A 270 -35.28 5.14 1.08
#